data_556a3d47a3ef79854c91eadbe3d84961
#
_entry.id   556a3d47a3ef79854c91eadbe3d84961
#
_cell.length_a   1.000
_cell.length_b   1.000
_cell.length_c   1.000
_cell.angle_alpha   90.00
_cell.angle_beta   90.00
_cell.angle_gamma   90.00
#
_symmetry.space_group_name_H-M   'P 1'
#
loop_
_entity.id
_entity.type
_entity.pdbx_description
1 polymer ?
#
loop_
_entity_poly.entity_id
_entity_poly.type
_entity_poly.pdbx_seq_one_letter_code
_entity_poly.pdbx_strand_id
1 'polypeptide(L)'
;MKRLLLILLTTPIIYGCWPYSVSFIDKGSMPEEWKTFSVITLENNAPNTPLSYSTLISEKIKDGIQNNTRLLINSNSDSSDIIIEGNIINYSISPIALLEGDNASQNRLSISIKFDILILKPEEDLMTMTSKRFIDYDSNTDLGIVENELLEEVNDQIVQDVINKLLSNW
;
A
#
# COMPACT_ATOMS: atom_id res chain seq x y z
N MET A 1 28.30 -17.95 55.42
CA MET A 1 28.85 -18.30 54.11
C MET A 1 27.85 -18.89 53.16
N LYS A 2 26.94 -19.86 53.50
CA LYS A 2 25.93 -20.43 52.59
C LYS A 2 24.92 -19.41 52.07
N ARG A 3 24.50 -18.41 52.87
CA ARG A 3 23.53 -17.37 52.44
C ARG A 3 24.15 -16.38 51.45
N LEU A 4 25.44 -16.10 51.55
CA LEU A 4 26.17 -15.22 50.63
C LEU A 4 26.39 -15.86 49.27
N LEU A 5 26.56 -17.20 49.24
CA LEU A 5 26.70 -17.99 48.03
C LEU A 5 25.37 -18.09 47.22
N LEU A 6 24.23 -18.08 47.93
CA LEU A 6 22.89 -18.09 47.33
C LEU A 6 22.54 -16.77 46.64
N ILE A 7 23.01 -15.64 47.20
CA ILE A 7 22.79 -14.31 46.60
C ILE A 7 23.66 -14.10 45.37
N LEU A 8 24.88 -14.69 45.35
CA LEU A 8 25.78 -14.63 44.19
C LEU A 8 25.27 -15.49 43.00
N LEU A 9 24.46 -16.52 43.25
CA LEU A 9 23.91 -17.38 42.20
C LEU A 9 22.67 -16.81 41.52
N THR A 10 21.97 -15.85 42.16
CA THR A 10 20.72 -15.28 41.62
C THR A 10 20.92 -13.98 40.82
N THR A 11 22.07 -13.35 40.92
CA THR A 11 22.40 -12.07 40.25
C THR A 11 22.51 -12.13 38.73
N PRO A 12 22.93 -13.21 38.05
CA PRO A 12 23.03 -13.24 36.58
C PRO A 12 21.68 -13.37 35.86
N ILE A 13 20.59 -13.72 36.56
CA ILE A 13 19.28 -13.99 35.93
C ILE A 13 18.54 -12.67 35.59
N ILE A 14 18.92 -11.56 36.16
CA ILE A 14 18.21 -10.27 36.00
C ILE A 14 18.72 -9.47 34.78
N TYR A 15 19.87 -9.78 34.22
CA TYR A 15 20.45 -9.06 33.07
C TYR A 15 20.09 -9.61 31.69
N GLY A 16 19.21 -10.62 31.61
CA GLY A 16 18.95 -11.40 30.40
C GLY A 16 17.77 -10.98 29.52
N CYS A 17 17.08 -9.88 29.78
CA CYS A 17 15.97 -9.43 28.94
C CYS A 17 16.19 -7.99 28.44
N TRP A 18 17.13 -7.82 27.51
CA TRP A 18 17.10 -6.66 26.64
C TRP A 18 16.10 -6.96 25.52
N PRO A 19 15.02 -6.19 25.34
CA PRO A 19 14.12 -6.42 24.22
C PRO A 19 14.89 -6.12 22.93
N TYR A 20 15.16 -7.16 22.17
CA TYR A 20 15.57 -6.99 20.78
C TYR A 20 14.46 -6.25 20.07
N SER A 21 14.69 -5.04 19.61
CA SER A 21 13.70 -4.29 18.85
C SER A 21 13.45 -5.06 17.54
N VAL A 22 12.34 -5.76 17.47
CA VAL A 22 11.90 -6.40 16.22
C VAL A 22 11.39 -5.29 15.33
N SER A 23 12.21 -4.89 14.36
CA SER A 23 11.75 -4.06 13.26
C SER A 23 10.85 -4.89 12.36
N PHE A 24 9.58 -4.57 12.32
CA PHE A 24 8.59 -5.20 11.43
C PHE A 24 8.67 -4.70 9.97
N ILE A 25 9.71 -3.98 9.61
CA ILE A 25 9.99 -3.68 8.21
C ILE A 25 10.48 -4.99 7.60
N ASP A 26 9.63 -5.61 6.80
CA ASP A 26 9.96 -6.84 6.10
C ASP A 26 11.09 -6.56 5.09
N LYS A 27 12.32 -6.85 5.52
CA LYS A 27 13.51 -6.71 4.69
C LYS A 27 13.75 -7.95 3.82
N GLY A 28 12.83 -8.94 3.90
CA GLY A 28 13.15 -10.32 3.56
C GLY A 28 12.97 -10.72 2.11
N SER A 29 12.19 -10.01 1.31
CA SER A 29 11.77 -10.52 0.00
C SER A 29 12.18 -9.69 -1.21
N MET A 30 12.72 -8.49 -1.03
CA MET A 30 13.20 -7.68 -2.16
C MET A 30 14.66 -7.97 -2.49
N PRO A 31 15.05 -8.04 -3.78
CA PRO A 31 16.44 -8.11 -4.21
C PRO A 31 17.28 -6.97 -3.63
N GLU A 32 18.50 -7.27 -3.22
CA GLU A 32 19.41 -6.26 -2.66
C GLU A 32 19.82 -5.18 -3.68
N GLU A 33 19.68 -5.47 -4.95
CA GLU A 33 19.94 -4.59 -6.09
C GLU A 33 18.93 -3.45 -6.18
N TRP A 34 17.72 -3.65 -5.68
CA TRP A 34 16.67 -2.63 -5.67
C TRP A 34 16.89 -1.64 -4.55
N LYS A 35 17.26 -0.42 -4.91
CA LYS A 35 17.56 0.66 -3.97
C LYS A 35 16.65 1.85 -4.15
N THR A 36 16.28 2.13 -5.40
CA THR A 36 15.55 3.34 -5.76
C THR A 36 14.31 3.01 -6.59
N PHE A 37 13.28 3.82 -6.40
CA PHE A 37 12.06 3.74 -7.20
C PHE A 37 11.57 5.12 -7.62
N SER A 38 10.83 5.16 -8.70
CA SER A 38 10.04 6.33 -9.11
C SER A 38 8.60 5.92 -9.40
N VAL A 39 7.68 6.83 -9.19
CA VAL A 39 6.27 6.68 -9.59
C VAL A 39 5.95 7.82 -10.55
N ILE A 40 5.58 7.46 -11.76
CA ILE A 40 5.06 8.40 -12.74
C ILE A 40 3.60 8.67 -12.39
N THR A 41 3.18 9.94 -12.50
CA THR A 41 1.79 10.30 -12.22
C THR A 41 0.85 9.44 -13.08
N LEU A 42 -0.07 8.75 -12.42
CA LEU A 42 -0.98 7.82 -13.06
C LEU A 42 -1.85 8.50 -14.12
N GLU A 43 -2.04 7.83 -15.22
CA GLU A 43 -3.00 8.26 -16.25
C GLU A 43 -4.43 8.04 -15.79
N ASN A 44 -5.34 8.91 -16.24
CA ASN A 44 -6.75 8.78 -15.94
C ASN A 44 -7.55 8.54 -17.24
N ASN A 45 -7.92 7.29 -17.45
CA ASN A 45 -8.76 6.88 -18.59
C ASN A 45 -10.18 6.48 -18.16
N ALA A 46 -10.49 6.58 -16.86
CA ALA A 46 -11.82 6.27 -16.36
C ALA A 46 -12.73 7.51 -16.43
N PRO A 47 -13.96 7.38 -16.95
CA PRO A 47 -14.94 8.48 -16.90
C PRO A 47 -15.34 8.80 -15.45
N ASN A 48 -15.74 10.03 -15.22
CA ASN A 48 -16.22 10.55 -13.93
C ASN A 48 -15.20 10.53 -12.78
N THR A 49 -13.94 10.24 -13.04
CA THR A 49 -12.89 10.34 -12.03
C THR A 49 -12.61 11.80 -11.69
N PRO A 50 -12.49 12.18 -10.40
CA PRO A 50 -12.06 13.51 -10.03
C PRO A 50 -10.70 13.86 -10.65
N LEU A 51 -10.55 15.08 -11.16
CA LEU A 51 -9.32 15.51 -11.86
C LEU A 51 -8.06 15.43 -11.00
N SER A 52 -8.21 15.61 -9.68
CA SER A 52 -7.10 15.54 -8.73
C SER A 52 -6.73 14.10 -8.34
N TYR A 53 -7.56 13.11 -8.67
CA TYR A 53 -7.41 11.76 -8.13
C TYR A 53 -6.12 11.08 -8.59
N SER A 54 -5.74 11.22 -9.86
CA SER A 54 -4.48 10.63 -10.35
C SER A 54 -3.24 11.15 -9.62
N THR A 55 -3.20 12.44 -9.31
CA THR A 55 -2.11 13.00 -8.51
C THR A 55 -2.15 12.48 -7.07
N LEU A 56 -3.34 12.47 -6.46
CA LEU A 56 -3.54 12.02 -5.08
C LEU A 56 -3.09 10.57 -4.89
N ILE A 57 -3.55 9.65 -5.72
CA ILE A 57 -3.18 8.23 -5.61
C ILE A 57 -1.69 8.01 -5.91
N SER A 58 -1.11 8.76 -6.86
CA SER A 58 0.32 8.67 -7.17
C SER A 58 1.18 9.06 -5.96
N GLU A 59 0.84 10.14 -5.27
CA GLU A 59 1.55 10.54 -4.03
C GLU A 59 1.33 9.52 -2.91
N LYS A 60 0.12 9.00 -2.73
CA LYS A 60 -0.15 7.94 -1.74
C LYS A 60 0.70 6.68 -2.00
N ILE A 61 0.89 6.29 -3.27
CA ILE A 61 1.75 5.15 -3.64
C ILE A 61 3.22 5.43 -3.31
N LYS A 62 3.71 6.64 -3.61
CA LYS A 62 5.08 7.06 -3.26
C LYS A 62 5.32 6.96 -1.76
N ASP A 63 4.44 7.57 -0.97
CA ASP A 63 4.53 7.57 0.49
C ASP A 63 4.42 6.15 1.06
N GLY A 64 3.49 5.35 0.53
CA GLY A 64 3.29 3.98 0.97
C GLY A 64 4.52 3.09 0.74
N ILE A 65 5.12 3.15 -0.44
CA ILE A 65 6.33 2.39 -0.75
C ILE A 65 7.50 2.87 0.10
N GLN A 66 7.70 4.17 0.23
CA GLN A 66 8.81 4.74 1.02
C GLN A 66 8.70 4.38 2.50
N ASN A 67 7.48 4.36 3.06
CA ASN A 67 7.26 4.09 4.48
C ASN A 67 7.29 2.59 4.83
N ASN A 68 6.95 1.71 3.87
CA ASN A 68 6.79 0.27 4.12
C ASN A 68 7.88 -0.59 3.48
N THR A 69 8.81 0.02 2.74
CA THR A 69 9.92 -0.70 2.10
C THR A 69 11.25 -0.02 2.39
N ARG A 70 12.35 -0.62 1.95
CA ARG A 70 13.68 0.00 2.03
C ARG A 70 14.01 0.88 0.83
N LEU A 71 13.11 0.98 -0.15
CA LEU A 71 13.34 1.71 -1.38
C LEU A 71 13.33 3.22 -1.11
N LEU A 72 14.24 3.92 -1.76
CA LEU A 72 14.32 5.38 -1.71
C LEU A 72 13.71 5.97 -2.96
N ILE A 73 12.89 7.00 -2.77
CA ILE A 73 12.29 7.72 -3.89
C ILE A 73 13.35 8.43 -4.73
N ASN A 74 13.24 8.31 -6.05
CA ASN A 74 14.05 9.05 -7.01
C ASN A 74 13.14 9.88 -7.92
N SER A 75 13.40 11.17 -8.01
CA SER A 75 12.62 12.08 -8.86
C SER A 75 12.94 11.92 -10.36
N ASN A 76 14.09 11.31 -10.69
CA ASN A 76 14.46 11.01 -12.07
C ASN A 76 14.17 9.53 -12.37
N SER A 77 13.11 9.28 -13.15
CA SER A 77 12.70 7.93 -13.55
C SER A 77 13.82 7.18 -14.28
N ASP A 78 14.54 7.84 -15.18
CA ASP A 78 15.56 7.20 -16.01
C ASP A 78 16.74 6.61 -15.23
N SER A 79 16.92 7.04 -13.98
CA SER A 79 17.99 6.56 -13.09
C SER A 79 17.48 5.73 -11.91
N SER A 80 16.20 5.42 -11.88
CA SER A 80 15.59 4.56 -10.85
C SER A 80 15.82 3.08 -11.16
N ASP A 81 15.85 2.25 -10.12
CA ASP A 81 15.96 0.79 -10.31
C ASP A 81 14.57 0.18 -10.62
N ILE A 82 13.50 0.84 -10.16
CA ILE A 82 12.11 0.47 -10.40
C ILE A 82 11.33 1.71 -10.83
N ILE A 83 10.51 1.58 -11.88
CA ILE A 83 9.57 2.61 -12.32
C ILE A 83 8.17 2.03 -12.22
N ILE A 84 7.28 2.76 -11.55
CA ILE A 84 5.87 2.39 -11.39
C ILE A 84 5.04 3.36 -12.23
N GLU A 85 4.34 2.80 -13.19
CA GLU A 85 3.35 3.48 -14.01
C GLU A 85 1.97 2.90 -13.74
N GLY A 86 0.93 3.65 -13.99
CA GLY A 86 -0.42 3.14 -13.80
C GLY A 86 -1.46 3.91 -14.57
N ASN A 87 -2.58 3.24 -14.78
CA ASN A 87 -3.72 3.78 -15.48
C ASN A 87 -5.00 3.47 -14.69
N ILE A 88 -5.74 4.52 -14.33
CA ILE A 88 -7.05 4.41 -13.71
C ILE A 88 -8.04 4.00 -14.81
N ILE A 89 -8.52 2.76 -14.75
CA ILE A 89 -9.38 2.17 -15.77
C ILE A 89 -10.85 2.10 -15.38
N ASN A 90 -11.15 2.25 -14.09
CA ASN A 90 -12.53 2.37 -13.59
C ASN A 90 -12.60 3.26 -12.35
N TYR A 91 -13.61 4.12 -12.36
CA TYR A 91 -14.10 4.88 -11.22
C TYR A 91 -15.61 4.94 -11.34
N SER A 92 -16.32 4.20 -10.53
CA SER A 92 -17.77 4.08 -10.69
C SER A 92 -18.48 3.97 -9.35
N ILE A 93 -19.70 4.51 -9.32
CA ILE A 93 -20.61 4.41 -8.20
C ILE A 93 -21.83 3.65 -8.69
N SER A 94 -22.23 2.63 -7.96
CA SER A 94 -23.40 1.82 -8.28
C SER A 94 -24.22 1.49 -7.04
N PRO A 95 -25.55 1.52 -7.12
CA PRO A 95 -26.40 1.09 -6.03
C PRO A 95 -26.29 -0.44 -5.84
N ILE A 96 -26.31 -0.87 -4.55
CA ILE A 96 -26.34 -2.27 -4.18
C ILE A 96 -27.71 -2.54 -3.55
N ALA A 97 -28.39 -3.56 -4.07
CA ALA A 97 -29.58 -4.09 -3.41
C ALA A 97 -29.16 -5.06 -2.32
N LEU A 98 -29.51 -4.78 -1.06
CA LEU A 98 -29.38 -5.74 0.02
C LEU A 98 -30.55 -6.72 -0.05
N LEU A 99 -30.29 -8.03 0.12
CA LEU A 99 -31.27 -9.09 0.04
C LEU A 99 -32.31 -8.97 1.18
N GLU A 100 -33.58 -9.22 0.81
CA GLU A 100 -34.80 -9.40 1.61
C GLU A 100 -34.79 -8.93 3.08
N GLY A 101 -35.44 -7.79 3.32
CA GLY A 101 -35.89 -7.36 4.65
C GLY A 101 -35.19 -6.15 5.23
N ASP A 102 -34.09 -5.71 4.69
CA ASP A 102 -33.41 -4.50 5.10
C ASP A 102 -33.67 -3.36 4.09
N ASN A 103 -34.33 -2.30 4.54
CA ASN A 103 -34.60 -1.12 3.73
C ASN A 103 -33.37 -0.22 3.52
N ALA A 104 -32.20 -0.68 3.92
CA ALA A 104 -30.97 0.04 3.74
C ALA A 104 -30.42 -0.20 2.34
N SER A 105 -30.60 0.77 1.45
CA SER A 105 -29.87 0.80 0.19
C SER A 105 -28.45 1.34 0.44
N GLN A 106 -27.47 0.70 -0.16
CA GLN A 106 -26.08 1.15 -0.15
C GLN A 106 -25.64 1.50 -1.56
N ASN A 107 -24.68 2.38 -1.65
CA ASN A 107 -23.93 2.65 -2.85
C ASN A 107 -22.52 2.06 -2.71
N ARG A 108 -21.96 1.62 -3.82
CA ARG A 108 -20.59 1.11 -3.92
C ARG A 108 -19.75 2.02 -4.78
N LEU A 109 -18.70 2.57 -4.20
CA LEU A 109 -17.61 3.18 -4.94
C LEU A 109 -16.62 2.09 -5.34
N SER A 110 -16.38 1.92 -6.65
CA SER A 110 -15.44 0.92 -7.17
C SER A 110 -14.35 1.60 -7.98
N ILE A 111 -13.09 1.27 -7.67
CA ILE A 111 -11.91 1.80 -8.34
C ILE A 111 -11.08 0.63 -8.86
N SER A 112 -10.61 0.74 -10.10
CA SER A 112 -9.68 -0.22 -10.68
C SER A 112 -8.52 0.51 -11.34
N ILE A 113 -7.30 0.11 -11.00
CA ILE A 113 -6.07 0.68 -11.54
C ILE A 113 -5.22 -0.46 -12.07
N LYS A 114 -4.81 -0.34 -13.33
CA LYS A 114 -3.80 -1.20 -13.92
C LYS A 114 -2.43 -0.58 -13.66
N PHE A 115 -1.51 -1.37 -13.14
CA PHE A 115 -0.11 -0.98 -12.91
C PHE A 115 0.80 -1.76 -13.82
N ASP A 116 1.79 -1.06 -14.36
CA ASP A 116 2.93 -1.59 -15.06
C ASP A 116 4.18 -1.17 -14.26
N ILE A 117 4.90 -2.15 -13.72
CA ILE A 117 6.06 -1.96 -12.85
C ILE A 117 7.28 -2.45 -13.63
N LEU A 118 8.08 -1.49 -14.09
CA LEU A 118 9.30 -1.76 -14.84
C LEU A 118 10.45 -1.92 -13.86
N ILE A 119 11.11 -3.05 -13.91
CA ILE A 119 12.34 -3.32 -13.17
C ILE A 119 13.49 -3.10 -14.14
N LEU A 120 14.46 -2.25 -13.77
CA LEU A 120 15.61 -1.92 -14.59
C LEU A 120 16.89 -2.61 -14.09
N LYS A 121 16.88 -3.16 -12.87
CA LYS A 121 18.01 -3.88 -12.27
C LYS A 121 17.56 -5.08 -11.45
N PRO A 122 18.37 -6.19 -11.39
CA PRO A 122 19.63 -6.41 -12.12
C PRO A 122 19.45 -6.65 -13.61
N GLU A 123 18.28 -7.13 -14.03
CA GLU A 123 17.87 -7.37 -15.40
C GLU A 123 16.54 -6.66 -15.66
N GLU A 124 16.32 -6.25 -16.90
CA GLU A 124 15.06 -5.62 -17.28
C GLU A 124 13.92 -6.64 -17.22
N ASP A 125 12.86 -6.32 -16.46
CA ASP A 125 11.64 -7.11 -16.37
C ASP A 125 10.43 -6.19 -16.25
N LEU A 126 9.27 -6.70 -16.60
CA LEU A 126 7.99 -6.00 -16.52
C LEU A 126 6.97 -6.81 -15.73
N MET A 127 6.61 -6.32 -14.57
CA MET A 127 5.51 -6.86 -13.80
C MET A 127 4.23 -6.06 -14.08
N THR A 128 3.15 -6.75 -14.36
CA THR A 128 1.84 -6.11 -14.50
C THR A 128 0.89 -6.60 -13.41
N MET A 129 0.00 -5.71 -12.95
CA MET A 129 -1.08 -6.08 -12.05
C MET A 129 -2.29 -5.17 -12.24
N THR A 130 -3.44 -5.63 -11.80
CA THR A 130 -4.63 -4.79 -11.69
C THR A 130 -5.16 -4.87 -10.27
N SER A 131 -5.13 -3.74 -9.57
CA SER A 131 -5.82 -3.60 -8.29
C SER A 131 -7.27 -3.20 -8.54
N LYS A 132 -8.21 -3.92 -7.90
CA LYS A 132 -9.65 -3.63 -7.92
C LYS A 132 -10.14 -3.55 -6.49
N ARG A 133 -10.55 -2.38 -6.07
CA ARG A 133 -11.02 -2.13 -4.70
C ARG A 133 -12.36 -1.44 -4.73
N PHE A 134 -13.14 -1.67 -3.70
CA PHE A 134 -14.42 -1.02 -3.53
C PHE A 134 -14.69 -0.75 -2.05
N ILE A 135 -15.59 0.19 -1.82
CA ILE A 135 -16.12 0.52 -0.50
C ILE A 135 -17.60 0.83 -0.63
N ASP A 136 -18.37 0.37 0.34
CA ASP A 136 -19.80 0.57 0.40
C ASP A 136 -20.14 1.68 1.39
N TYR A 137 -21.10 2.53 1.05
CA TYR A 137 -21.55 3.62 1.89
C TYR A 137 -23.08 3.79 1.81
N ASP A 138 -23.67 4.42 2.83
CA ASP A 138 -25.11 4.63 2.89
C ASP A 138 -25.61 5.47 1.72
N SER A 139 -26.63 4.99 0.99
CA SER A 139 -27.19 5.69 -0.18
C SER A 139 -27.87 7.02 0.15
N ASN A 140 -28.22 7.25 1.42
CA ASN A 140 -28.78 8.53 1.87
C ASN A 140 -27.69 9.59 2.13
N THR A 141 -26.43 9.19 2.11
CA THR A 141 -25.29 10.09 2.31
C THR A 141 -24.85 10.69 0.98
N ASP A 142 -24.69 12.01 0.93
CA ASP A 142 -24.12 12.69 -0.23
C ASP A 142 -22.66 12.30 -0.39
N LEU A 143 -22.30 11.79 -1.58
CA LEU A 143 -20.94 11.38 -1.88
C LEU A 143 -19.94 12.51 -1.63
N GLY A 144 -20.25 13.74 -1.98
CA GLY A 144 -19.35 14.88 -1.81
C GLY A 144 -18.91 15.12 -0.36
N ILE A 145 -19.67 14.61 0.61
CA ILE A 145 -19.33 14.70 2.03
C ILE A 145 -18.35 13.61 2.44
N VAL A 146 -18.51 12.38 1.92
CA VAL A 146 -17.77 11.20 2.36
C VAL A 146 -16.67 10.76 1.38
N GLU A 147 -16.63 11.32 0.18
CA GLU A 147 -15.73 10.88 -0.90
C GLU A 147 -14.26 10.83 -0.44
N ASN A 148 -13.80 11.85 0.26
CA ASN A 148 -12.41 11.90 0.71
C ASN A 148 -12.07 10.76 1.69
N GLU A 149 -12.98 10.42 2.60
CA GLU A 149 -12.81 9.33 3.56
C GLU A 149 -12.83 7.97 2.84
N LEU A 150 -13.79 7.79 1.92
CA LEU A 150 -13.89 6.57 1.12
C LEU A 150 -12.64 6.38 0.23
N LEU A 151 -12.15 7.45 -0.38
CA LEU A 151 -10.93 7.41 -1.20
C LEU A 151 -9.71 7.09 -0.34
N GLU A 152 -9.60 7.60 0.89
CA GLU A 152 -8.48 7.28 1.77
C GLU A 152 -8.42 5.78 2.02
N GLU A 153 -9.54 5.16 2.42
CA GLU A 153 -9.59 3.72 2.71
C GLU A 153 -9.31 2.86 1.48
N VAL A 154 -9.91 3.18 0.33
CA VAL A 154 -9.67 2.45 -0.93
C VAL A 154 -8.22 2.60 -1.39
N ASN A 155 -7.65 3.80 -1.27
CA ASN A 155 -6.28 4.06 -1.68
C ASN A 155 -5.27 3.30 -0.83
N ASP A 156 -5.49 3.19 0.48
CA ASP A 156 -4.63 2.41 1.38
C ASP A 156 -4.60 0.93 0.95
N GLN A 157 -5.75 0.38 0.54
CA GLN A 157 -5.83 -0.99 0.01
C GLN A 157 -5.10 -1.14 -1.32
N ILE A 158 -5.23 -0.15 -2.24
CA ILE A 158 -4.53 -0.16 -3.53
C ILE A 158 -3.01 -0.06 -3.32
N VAL A 159 -2.56 0.83 -2.44
CA VAL A 159 -1.14 0.96 -2.05
C VAL A 159 -0.60 -0.36 -1.51
N GLN A 160 -1.36 -1.02 -0.63
CA GLN A 160 -0.97 -2.31 -0.09
C GLN A 160 -0.86 -3.40 -1.17
N ASP A 161 -1.74 -3.38 -2.19
CA ASP A 161 -1.63 -4.29 -3.33
C ASP A 161 -0.33 -4.09 -4.11
N VAL A 162 0.08 -2.84 -4.36
CA VAL A 162 1.34 -2.51 -5.03
C VAL A 162 2.54 -2.98 -4.20
N ILE A 163 2.53 -2.71 -2.89
CA ILE A 163 3.60 -3.16 -1.98
C ILE A 163 3.68 -4.69 -1.97
N ASN A 164 2.56 -5.38 -1.84
CA ASN A 164 2.50 -6.84 -1.86
C ASN A 164 3.03 -7.41 -3.19
N LYS A 165 2.73 -6.76 -4.31
CA LYS A 165 3.25 -7.16 -5.61
C LYS A 165 4.77 -7.02 -5.68
N LEU A 166 5.33 -5.93 -5.16
CA LEU A 166 6.77 -5.72 -5.08
C LEU A 166 7.46 -6.75 -4.16
N LEU A 167 6.77 -7.20 -3.09
CA LEU A 167 7.32 -8.14 -2.11
C LEU A 167 7.14 -9.61 -2.48
N SER A 168 6.19 -9.97 -3.34
CA SER A 168 5.74 -11.35 -3.55
C SER A 168 6.25 -12.03 -4.83
N ASN A 169 7.11 -11.40 -5.57
CA ASN A 169 7.47 -11.87 -6.92
C ASN A 169 8.80 -12.63 -6.99
N TRP A 170 9.13 -13.38 -5.92
CA TRP A 170 10.38 -14.15 -5.79
C TRP A 170 10.09 -15.62 -5.54
#